data_823c67ab2a4a24d1392ff45c61d1b356
#
_entry.id   823c67ab2a4a24d1392ff45c61d1b356
#
_cell.length_a   1.000
_cell.length_b   1.000
_cell.length_c   1.000
_cell.angle_alpha   90.00
_cell.angle_beta   90.00
_cell.angle_gamma   90.00
#
_symmetry.space_group_name_H-M   'P 1'
#
loop_
_entity.id
_entity.type
_entity.pdbx_description
1 polymer ?
#
loop_
_entity_poly.entity_id
_entity_poly.type
_entity_poly.pdbx_seq_one_letter_code
_entity_poly.pdbx_strand_id
1 'polypeptide(L)'
;GAYSESNYAVTQSGDTDDIQKPSEELNNALRASAKKQGIPLIEGTIHSSDVFYRQPSDEKPTYWEKLRDERGCLCVEMESFALFANAQVLGKNAACLLTISDSFVSPEITTAEQRQTSFTNMMKVALGAEY
;
A
#
# COMPACT_ATOMS: atom_id res chain seq x y z
N GLY A 1 -6.36 2.26 -2.26
CA GLY A 1 -5.70 2.51 -3.55
C GLY A 1 -4.22 2.77 -3.39
N ALA A 2 -3.53 2.94 -4.50
CA ALA A 2 -2.13 3.30 -4.55
C ALA A 2 -1.96 4.60 -5.34
N TYR A 3 -1.44 5.62 -4.69
CA TYR A 3 -1.03 6.89 -5.31
C TYR A 3 0.40 6.79 -5.80
N SER A 4 0.69 7.34 -6.96
CA SER A 4 2.06 7.53 -7.44
C SER A 4 2.17 8.78 -8.31
N GLU A 5 3.33 9.40 -8.28
CA GLU A 5 3.77 10.41 -9.25
C GLU A 5 4.37 9.80 -10.53
N SER A 6 4.36 8.48 -10.63
CA SER A 6 4.89 7.73 -11.77
C SER A 6 4.08 7.91 -13.04
N ASN A 7 4.74 7.93 -14.18
CA ASN A 7 4.10 7.87 -15.50
C ASN A 7 3.73 6.42 -15.92
N TYR A 8 3.81 5.45 -15.04
CA TYR A 8 3.62 4.05 -15.41
C TYR A 8 2.26 3.77 -16.04
N ALA A 9 1.16 4.18 -15.40
CA ALA A 9 -0.20 3.94 -15.92
C ALA A 9 -0.44 4.66 -17.25
N VAL A 10 0.04 5.90 -17.39
CA VAL A 10 -0.03 6.65 -18.65
C VAL A 10 0.71 5.91 -19.77
N THR A 11 1.92 5.45 -19.51
CA THR A 11 2.74 4.71 -20.48
C THR A 11 2.13 3.36 -20.81
N GLN A 12 1.57 2.66 -19.82
CA GLN A 12 0.97 1.34 -19.96
C GLN A 12 -0.33 1.36 -20.78
N SER A 13 -1.24 2.29 -20.49
CA SER A 13 -2.61 2.26 -21.02
C SER A 13 -3.20 3.62 -21.38
N GLY A 14 -2.48 4.72 -21.17
CA GLY A 14 -3.00 6.07 -21.30
C GLY A 14 -3.84 6.53 -20.11
N ASP A 15 -3.90 5.76 -19.02
CA ASP A 15 -4.62 6.13 -17.82
C ASP A 15 -3.88 7.26 -17.07
N THR A 16 -4.57 8.38 -16.87
CA THR A 16 -4.03 9.59 -16.23
C THR A 16 -4.35 9.68 -14.74
N ASP A 17 -5.05 8.70 -14.17
CA ASP A 17 -5.36 8.69 -12.75
C ASP A 17 -4.08 8.47 -11.93
N ASP A 18 -3.84 9.37 -10.99
CA ASP A 18 -2.70 9.30 -10.09
C ASP A 18 -2.94 8.36 -8.87
N ILE A 19 -4.15 7.79 -8.77
CA ILE A 19 -4.50 6.76 -7.80
C ILE A 19 -5.07 5.55 -8.54
N GLN A 20 -4.33 4.45 -8.55
CA GLN A 20 -4.81 3.18 -9.06
C GLN A 20 -5.55 2.39 -7.98
N LYS A 21 -6.62 1.68 -8.38
CA LYS A 21 -7.53 1.01 -7.43
C LYS A 21 -7.28 -0.49 -7.39
N PRO A 22 -7.30 -1.09 -6.18
CA PRO A 22 -7.34 -2.55 -6.05
C PRO A 22 -8.70 -3.12 -6.45
N SER A 23 -8.79 -4.44 -6.58
CA SER A 23 -10.06 -5.15 -6.69
C SER A 23 -10.85 -5.07 -5.38
N GLU A 24 -12.06 -4.53 -5.44
CA GLU A 24 -12.93 -4.44 -4.26
C GLU A 24 -13.39 -5.83 -3.79
N GLU A 25 -13.64 -6.75 -4.71
CA GLU A 25 -14.00 -8.12 -4.39
C GLU A 25 -12.90 -8.83 -3.60
N LEU A 26 -11.64 -8.69 -4.04
CA LEU A 26 -10.50 -9.26 -3.34
C LEU A 26 -10.26 -8.57 -1.98
N ASN A 27 -10.45 -7.26 -1.90
CA ASN A 27 -10.38 -6.53 -0.63
C ASN A 27 -11.46 -7.00 0.35
N ASN A 28 -12.67 -7.28 -0.12
CA ASN A 28 -13.74 -7.83 0.73
C ASN A 28 -13.37 -9.22 1.28
N ALA A 29 -12.77 -10.07 0.45
CA ALA A 29 -12.27 -11.38 0.91
C ALA A 29 -11.18 -11.24 1.97
N LEU A 30 -10.25 -10.30 1.80
CA LEU A 30 -9.20 -10.01 2.79
C LEU A 30 -9.78 -9.47 4.11
N ARG A 31 -10.77 -8.57 4.06
CA ARG A 31 -11.48 -8.06 5.25
C ARG A 31 -12.16 -9.19 6.01
N ALA A 32 -12.86 -10.09 5.29
CA ALA A 32 -13.54 -11.24 5.87
C ALA A 32 -12.54 -12.20 6.54
N SER A 33 -11.42 -12.49 5.88
CA SER A 33 -10.34 -13.31 6.41
C SER A 33 -9.76 -12.72 7.70
N ALA A 34 -9.42 -11.43 7.68
CA ALA A 34 -8.88 -10.73 8.84
C ALA A 34 -9.85 -10.76 10.03
N LYS A 35 -11.12 -10.48 9.78
CA LYS A 35 -12.19 -10.54 10.81
C LYS A 35 -12.32 -11.94 11.41
N LYS A 36 -12.36 -12.98 10.57
CA LYS A 36 -12.46 -14.38 11.00
C LYS A 36 -11.29 -14.79 11.90
N GLN A 37 -10.11 -14.23 11.65
CA GLN A 37 -8.90 -14.54 12.39
C GLN A 37 -8.59 -13.56 13.55
N GLY A 38 -9.42 -12.55 13.75
CA GLY A 38 -9.21 -11.53 14.80
C GLY A 38 -7.96 -10.65 14.56
N ILE A 39 -7.54 -10.51 13.30
CA ILE A 39 -6.37 -9.70 12.92
C ILE A 39 -6.86 -8.33 12.46
N PRO A 40 -6.47 -7.23 13.14
CA PRO A 40 -6.88 -5.90 12.75
C PRO A 40 -6.22 -5.49 11.42
N LEU A 41 -6.99 -4.81 10.56
CA LEU A 41 -6.50 -4.16 9.34
C LEU A 41 -6.75 -2.67 9.42
N ILE A 42 -5.77 -1.90 8.97
CA ILE A 42 -5.90 -0.47 8.69
C ILE A 42 -5.96 -0.32 7.18
N GLU A 43 -6.97 0.37 6.68
CA GLU A 43 -7.17 0.57 5.25
C GLU A 43 -6.93 2.03 4.88
N GLY A 44 -6.28 2.25 3.74
CA GLY A 44 -6.01 3.59 3.24
C GLY A 44 -5.32 3.58 1.90
N THR A 45 -4.80 4.74 1.53
CA THR A 45 -4.02 4.91 0.32
C THR A 45 -2.55 4.61 0.61
N ILE A 46 -1.91 3.91 -0.31
CA ILE A 46 -0.48 3.62 -0.31
C ILE A 46 0.20 4.68 -1.18
N HIS A 47 1.31 5.24 -0.76
CA HIS A 47 2.22 5.93 -1.65
C HIS A 47 3.16 4.90 -2.30
N SER A 48 2.98 4.65 -3.59
CA SER A 48 3.86 3.79 -4.38
C SER A 48 4.92 4.67 -5.04
N SER A 49 6.09 4.76 -4.42
CA SER A 49 7.13 5.73 -4.77
C SER A 49 8.11 5.18 -5.81
N ASP A 50 8.48 6.00 -6.79
CA ASP A 50 9.58 5.68 -7.72
C ASP A 50 10.97 5.87 -7.09
N VAL A 51 11.04 6.50 -5.92
CA VAL A 51 12.29 6.85 -5.24
C VAL A 51 12.32 6.25 -3.84
N PHE A 52 13.32 5.41 -3.56
CA PHE A 52 13.46 4.77 -2.26
C PHE A 52 13.80 5.79 -1.15
N TYR A 53 14.84 6.58 -1.35
CA TYR A 53 15.20 7.67 -0.46
C TYR A 53 15.17 9.01 -1.20
N ARG A 54 14.29 9.91 -0.77
CA ARG A 54 14.29 11.29 -1.26
C ARG A 54 15.41 12.09 -0.60
N GLN A 55 15.92 13.05 -1.33
CA GLN A 55 16.86 14.01 -0.75
C GLN A 55 16.20 14.75 0.41
N PRO A 56 16.89 14.95 1.52
CA PRO A 56 16.40 15.78 2.61
C PRO A 56 15.99 17.16 2.13
N SER A 57 14.90 17.67 2.68
CA SER A 57 14.41 19.02 2.41
C SER A 57 14.00 19.68 3.72
N ASP A 58 14.30 20.96 3.88
CA ASP A 58 13.84 21.77 5.02
C ASP A 58 12.42 22.31 4.83
N GLU A 59 11.77 21.99 3.70
CA GLU A 59 10.39 22.39 3.43
C GLU A 59 9.42 21.82 4.47
N LYS A 60 8.46 22.66 4.86
CA LYS A 60 7.36 22.29 5.75
C LYS A 60 6.02 22.68 5.13
N PRO A 61 5.01 21.78 5.16
CA PRO A 61 5.10 20.38 5.61
C PRO A 61 6.08 19.55 4.76
N THR A 62 6.63 18.49 5.33
CA THR A 62 7.49 17.55 4.62
C THR A 62 6.72 16.84 3.49
N TYR A 63 7.44 16.20 2.57
CA TYR A 63 6.80 15.53 1.44
C TYR A 63 5.77 14.47 1.88
N TRP A 64 6.10 13.63 2.86
CA TRP A 64 5.17 12.61 3.35
C TRP A 64 3.96 13.21 4.09
N GLU A 65 4.14 14.34 4.79
CA GLU A 65 3.02 15.07 5.42
C GLU A 65 2.05 15.61 4.36
N LYS A 66 2.57 16.18 3.27
CA LYS A 66 1.74 16.60 2.13
C LYS A 66 0.93 15.44 1.54
N LEU A 67 1.56 14.29 1.31
CA LEU A 67 0.87 13.13 0.76
C LEU A 67 -0.16 12.55 1.72
N ARG A 68 0.12 12.54 3.02
CA ARG A 68 -0.87 12.16 4.03
C ARG A 68 -2.11 13.07 3.97
N ASP A 69 -1.89 14.36 3.93
CA ASP A 69 -2.95 15.36 4.06
C ASP A 69 -3.73 15.56 2.73
N GLU A 70 -3.07 15.49 1.60
CA GLU A 70 -3.66 15.74 0.28
C GLU A 70 -4.19 14.47 -0.40
N ARG A 71 -3.55 13.32 -0.17
CA ARG A 71 -3.83 12.05 -0.85
C ARG A 71 -4.31 10.94 0.09
N GLY A 72 -4.31 11.18 1.39
CA GLY A 72 -4.69 10.19 2.39
C GLY A 72 -3.69 9.02 2.49
N CYS A 73 -2.42 9.23 2.11
CA CYS A 73 -1.40 8.18 2.16
C CYS A 73 -1.04 7.84 3.60
N LEU A 74 -1.13 6.56 3.94
CA LEU A 74 -0.83 6.03 5.27
C LEU A 74 0.50 5.31 5.36
N CYS A 75 1.04 4.86 4.24
CA CYS A 75 2.31 4.14 4.16
C CYS A 75 2.95 4.33 2.78
N VAL A 76 4.18 3.86 2.63
CA VAL A 76 4.95 3.92 1.40
C VAL A 76 5.54 2.55 1.06
N GLU A 77 5.50 2.20 -0.21
CA GLU A 77 6.19 1.09 -0.85
C GLU A 77 6.49 1.47 -2.32
N MET A 78 6.77 0.55 -3.22
CA MET A 78 7.29 0.89 -4.55
C MET A 78 6.63 0.14 -5.71
N GLU A 79 5.63 -0.73 -5.48
CA GLU A 79 5.13 -1.66 -6.50
C GLU A 79 3.62 -1.62 -6.72
N SER A 80 2.83 -1.26 -5.73
CA SER A 80 1.37 -1.45 -5.75
C SER A 80 0.66 -0.63 -6.84
N PHE A 81 1.15 0.55 -7.18
CA PHE A 81 0.58 1.36 -8.26
C PHE A 81 0.66 0.62 -9.60
N ALA A 82 1.84 0.12 -9.96
CA ALA A 82 2.04 -0.64 -11.18
C ALA A 82 1.27 -1.96 -11.17
N LEU A 83 1.22 -2.64 -10.00
CA LEU A 83 0.43 -3.87 -9.84
C LEU A 83 -1.04 -3.64 -10.17
N PHE A 84 -1.64 -2.59 -9.62
CA PHE A 84 -3.06 -2.29 -9.85
C PHE A 84 -3.32 -1.84 -11.29
N ALA A 85 -2.45 -1.00 -11.86
CA ALA A 85 -2.55 -0.59 -13.26
C ALA A 85 -2.50 -1.80 -14.21
N ASN A 86 -1.57 -2.73 -14.00
CA ASN A 86 -1.47 -3.95 -14.77
C ASN A 86 -2.68 -4.85 -14.61
N ALA A 87 -3.18 -5.01 -13.40
CA ALA A 87 -4.36 -5.84 -13.13
C ALA A 87 -5.58 -5.31 -13.90
N GLN A 88 -5.79 -3.99 -13.91
CA GLN A 88 -6.87 -3.36 -14.66
C GLN A 88 -6.77 -3.63 -16.16
N VAL A 89 -5.59 -3.42 -16.75
CA VAL A 89 -5.36 -3.67 -18.19
C VAL A 89 -5.60 -5.13 -18.57
N LEU A 90 -5.22 -6.05 -17.69
CA LEU A 90 -5.36 -7.49 -17.92
C LEU A 90 -6.74 -8.06 -17.52
N GLY A 91 -7.64 -7.25 -16.97
CA GLY A 91 -8.91 -7.72 -16.43
C GLY A 91 -8.74 -8.72 -15.29
N LYS A 92 -7.73 -8.50 -14.45
CA LYS A 92 -7.39 -9.35 -13.29
C LYS A 92 -7.63 -8.61 -11.99
N ASN A 93 -7.74 -9.37 -10.91
CA ASN A 93 -7.89 -8.84 -9.58
C ASN A 93 -6.53 -8.72 -8.89
N ALA A 94 -6.32 -7.59 -8.22
CA ALA A 94 -5.14 -7.36 -7.39
C ALA A 94 -5.52 -6.63 -6.11
N ALA A 95 -4.83 -6.94 -5.04
CA ALA A 95 -4.88 -6.23 -3.77
C ALA A 95 -3.48 -6.20 -3.15
N CYS A 96 -3.29 -5.35 -2.15
CA CYS A 96 -2.00 -5.23 -1.47
C CYS A 96 -2.21 -5.27 0.04
N LEU A 97 -1.48 -6.16 0.71
CA LEU A 97 -1.33 -6.22 2.15
C LEU A 97 0.09 -5.84 2.52
N LEU A 98 0.24 -4.98 3.49
CA LEU A 98 1.54 -4.49 3.93
C LEU A 98 1.70 -4.69 5.44
N THR A 99 2.91 -5.01 5.86
CA THR A 99 3.34 -4.93 7.26
C THR A 99 4.25 -3.73 7.39
N ILE A 100 3.91 -2.81 8.30
CA ILE A 100 4.72 -1.63 8.56
C ILE A 100 5.97 -2.04 9.34
N SER A 101 7.15 -1.75 8.79
CA SER A 101 8.45 -2.03 9.42
C SER A 101 8.97 -0.85 10.22
N ASP A 102 8.78 0.35 9.72
CA ASP A 102 9.31 1.61 10.27
C ASP A 102 8.25 2.71 10.19
N SER A 103 8.42 3.77 10.96
CA SER A 103 7.48 4.89 10.96
C SER A 103 8.23 6.22 10.84
N PHE A 104 7.69 7.14 10.03
CA PHE A 104 8.17 8.52 9.98
C PHE A 104 7.70 9.36 11.19
N VAL A 105 6.73 8.87 11.93
CA VAL A 105 6.09 9.58 13.06
C VAL A 105 6.67 9.12 14.39
N SER A 106 6.99 7.84 14.51
CA SER A 106 7.51 7.24 15.74
C SER A 106 8.97 6.83 15.55
N PRO A 107 9.86 7.09 16.51
CA PRO A 107 11.24 6.61 16.46
C PRO A 107 11.34 5.10 16.71
N GLU A 108 10.22 4.40 16.93
CA GLU A 108 10.20 2.96 17.16
C GLU A 108 10.60 2.21 15.89
N ILE A 109 11.72 1.49 16.01
CA ILE A 109 12.17 0.54 14.98
C ILE A 109 11.70 -0.83 15.42
N THR A 110 10.91 -1.50 14.56
CA THR A 110 10.50 -2.88 14.84
C THR A 110 11.71 -3.81 14.85
N THR A 111 11.78 -4.69 15.85
CA THR A 111 12.80 -5.74 15.89
C THR A 111 12.58 -6.77 14.77
N ALA A 112 13.62 -7.54 14.42
CA ALA A 112 13.50 -8.61 13.44
C ALA A 112 12.42 -9.64 13.83
N GLU A 113 12.29 -9.95 15.13
CA GLU A 113 11.29 -10.86 15.67
C GLU A 113 9.87 -10.28 15.56
N GLN A 114 9.68 -9.01 15.88
CA GLN A 114 8.38 -8.32 15.69
C GLN A 114 7.96 -8.29 14.23
N ARG A 115 8.88 -8.02 13.31
CA ARG A 115 8.61 -8.07 11.86
C ARG A 115 8.20 -9.46 11.43
N GLN A 116 8.90 -10.49 11.88
CA GLN A 116 8.58 -11.88 11.55
C GLN A 116 7.17 -12.28 12.03
N THR A 117 6.78 -11.90 13.25
CA THR A 117 5.44 -12.16 13.78
C THR A 117 4.37 -11.40 13.01
N SER A 118 4.60 -10.14 12.65
CA SER A 118 3.68 -9.32 11.87
C SER A 118 3.51 -9.86 10.44
N PHE A 119 4.58 -10.35 9.82
CA PHE A 119 4.50 -11.04 8.54
C PHE A 119 3.62 -12.29 8.62
N THR A 120 3.70 -13.05 9.70
CA THR A 120 2.84 -14.23 9.90
C THR A 120 1.36 -13.85 9.89
N ASN A 121 0.98 -12.76 10.54
CA ASN A 121 -0.40 -12.28 10.52
C ASN A 121 -0.85 -11.87 9.11
N MET A 122 -0.02 -11.14 8.37
CA MET A 122 -0.29 -10.77 6.99
C MET A 122 -0.49 -12.01 6.10
N MET A 123 0.38 -13.01 6.23
CA MET A 123 0.28 -14.28 5.49
C MET A 123 -1.02 -15.03 5.84
N LYS A 124 -1.41 -15.09 7.10
CA LYS A 124 -2.67 -15.72 7.53
C LYS A 124 -3.89 -15.03 6.91
N VAL A 125 -3.90 -13.70 6.88
CA VAL A 125 -4.98 -12.94 6.24
C VAL A 125 -5.05 -13.26 4.75
N ALA A 126 -3.90 -13.23 4.05
CA ALA A 126 -3.83 -13.50 2.62
C ALA A 126 -4.29 -14.93 2.27
N LEU A 127 -3.77 -15.93 2.98
CA LEU A 127 -4.07 -17.34 2.73
C LEU A 127 -5.49 -17.75 3.19
N GLY A 128 -6.09 -17.01 4.10
CA GLY A 128 -7.45 -17.24 4.57
C GLY A 128 -8.52 -16.51 3.75
N ALA A 129 -8.14 -15.74 2.75
CA ALA A 129 -9.08 -15.06 1.87
C ALA A 129 -9.73 -16.06 0.90
N GLU A 130 -11.02 -16.26 1.03
CA GLU A 130 -11.82 -17.08 0.12
C GLU A 130 -12.35 -16.15 -0.98
N TYR A 131 -11.93 -16.41 -2.21
CA TYR A 131 -12.14 -15.51 -3.34
C TYR A 131 -12.63 -16.32 -4.56
#